data_f3fb33c415dd24e29555da32549f2ce9
#
_entry.id   f3fb33c415dd24e29555da32549f2ce9
#
_cell.length_a   1.000
_cell.length_b   1.000
_cell.length_c   1.000
_cell.angle_alpha   90.00
_cell.angle_beta   90.00
_cell.angle_gamma   90.00
#
_symmetry.space_group_name_H-M   'P 1'
#
loop_
_entity.id
_entity.type
_entity.pdbx_description
1 polymer ?
#
loop_
_entity_poly.entity_id
_entity_poly.type
_entity_poly.pdbx_seq_one_letter_code
_entity_poly.pdbx_strand_id
1 'polypeptide(L)'
;MNFQLQPTLTGKLVQLRPLQPADFDELFAAASDPLIWEQHPESTRYKKEVFQIYFDSAIESKGAFAVIDRKSGKIIGSSRYWNLKPLESEVEIGWTFLQRAYWGGEYNREMKQLMLDHAFTFVERVVFVVGENNLRSQKAMQKIGGRFWKKEPRPGPGSNQMNVFFVITR
;
A
#
# COMPACT_ATOMS: atom_id res chain seq x y z
N MET A 1 5.88 -3.33 -23.65
CA MET A 1 5.50 -4.35 -22.65
C MET A 1 4.51 -3.72 -21.66
N ASN A 2 3.36 -4.32 -21.49
CA ASN A 2 2.33 -3.77 -20.62
C ASN A 2 2.56 -4.20 -19.17
N PHE A 3 2.59 -3.23 -18.25
CA PHE A 3 2.69 -3.50 -16.83
C PHE A 3 1.45 -4.26 -16.34
N GLN A 4 1.65 -5.45 -15.82
CA GLN A 4 0.58 -6.23 -15.18
C GLN A 4 0.40 -5.71 -13.75
N LEU A 5 -0.67 -4.94 -13.53
CA LEU A 5 -0.92 -4.29 -12.23
C LEU A 5 -1.44 -5.25 -11.15
N GLN A 6 -2.00 -6.39 -11.53
CA GLN A 6 -2.60 -7.33 -10.56
C GLN A 6 -2.18 -8.79 -10.82
N PRO A 7 -0.88 -9.10 -10.85
CA PRO A 7 -0.45 -10.51 -10.86
C PRO A 7 -0.69 -11.15 -9.51
N THR A 8 -0.61 -12.47 -9.42
CA THR A 8 -0.48 -13.16 -8.14
C THR A 8 1.00 -13.28 -7.81
N LEU A 9 1.40 -12.74 -6.65
CA LEU A 9 2.78 -12.74 -6.17
C LEU A 9 2.85 -13.58 -4.90
N THR A 10 3.71 -14.59 -4.88
CA THR A 10 3.79 -15.52 -3.77
C THR A 10 5.19 -15.50 -3.16
N GLY A 11 5.27 -15.17 -1.87
CA GLY A 11 6.47 -15.26 -1.06
C GLY A 11 6.43 -16.43 -0.09
N LYS A 12 7.28 -16.38 0.90
CA LYS A 12 7.31 -17.38 1.98
C LYS A 12 6.21 -17.14 3.00
N LEU A 13 5.98 -15.89 3.37
CA LEU A 13 5.07 -15.47 4.43
C LEU A 13 3.72 -15.02 3.88
N VAL A 14 3.72 -14.31 2.75
CA VAL A 14 2.53 -13.70 2.18
C VAL A 14 2.31 -14.11 0.73
N GLN A 15 1.04 -14.04 0.34
CA GLN A 15 0.63 -14.05 -1.06
C GLN A 15 -0.18 -12.79 -1.33
N LEU A 16 0.12 -12.13 -2.44
CA LEU A 16 -0.67 -11.03 -2.96
C LEU A 16 -1.45 -11.54 -4.15
N ARG A 17 -2.76 -11.35 -4.13
CA ARG A 17 -3.63 -11.64 -5.27
C ARG A 17 -4.54 -10.45 -5.56
N PRO A 18 -5.12 -10.35 -6.76
CA PRO A 18 -6.06 -9.27 -7.06
C PRO A 18 -7.16 -9.17 -6.02
N LEU A 19 -7.41 -7.95 -5.54
CA LEU A 19 -8.52 -7.66 -4.64
C LEU A 19 -9.84 -7.84 -5.39
N GLN A 20 -10.82 -8.50 -4.76
CA GLN A 20 -12.14 -8.79 -5.33
C GLN A 20 -13.25 -8.19 -4.48
N PRO A 21 -14.42 -7.85 -5.06
CA PRO A 21 -15.56 -7.32 -4.29
C PRO A 21 -15.96 -8.21 -3.11
N ALA A 22 -15.86 -9.53 -3.24
CA ALA A 22 -16.17 -10.47 -2.18
C ALA A 22 -15.23 -10.41 -0.96
N ASP A 23 -14.08 -9.72 -1.08
CA ASP A 23 -13.10 -9.60 0.00
C ASP A 23 -13.44 -8.55 1.05
N PHE A 24 -14.51 -7.76 0.84
CA PHE A 24 -14.80 -6.60 1.68
C PHE A 24 -14.87 -6.93 3.17
N ASP A 25 -15.67 -7.90 3.56
CA ASP A 25 -15.91 -8.19 4.99
C ASP A 25 -14.61 -8.65 5.69
N GLU A 26 -13.85 -9.52 5.07
CA GLU A 26 -12.60 -10.02 5.64
C GLU A 26 -11.53 -8.93 5.70
N LEU A 27 -11.41 -8.12 4.64
CA LEU A 27 -10.45 -7.02 4.62
C LEU A 27 -10.84 -5.92 5.62
N PHE A 28 -12.12 -5.60 5.72
CA PHE A 28 -12.59 -4.64 6.73
C PHE A 28 -12.31 -5.13 8.16
N ALA A 29 -12.51 -6.40 8.43
CA ALA A 29 -12.18 -6.96 9.74
C ALA A 29 -10.69 -6.72 10.09
N ALA A 30 -9.78 -6.88 9.13
CA ALA A 30 -8.37 -6.57 9.32
C ALA A 30 -8.11 -5.07 9.52
N ALA A 31 -8.92 -4.19 8.93
CA ALA A 31 -8.76 -2.73 8.95
C ALA A 31 -9.47 -2.03 10.11
N SER A 32 -10.34 -2.73 10.86
CA SER A 32 -11.24 -2.13 11.85
C SER A 32 -10.59 -1.70 13.16
N ASP A 33 -9.29 -1.84 13.28
CA ASP A 33 -8.50 -1.42 14.44
C ASP A 33 -8.10 0.06 14.31
N PRO A 34 -8.59 0.97 15.17
CA PRO A 34 -8.25 2.40 15.09
C PRO A 34 -6.75 2.68 15.14
N LEU A 35 -5.98 1.85 15.82
CA LEU A 35 -4.54 2.06 16.00
C LEU A 35 -3.74 1.87 14.69
N ILE A 36 -4.31 1.18 13.70
CA ILE A 36 -3.70 1.11 12.36
C ILE A 36 -3.62 2.50 11.74
N TRP A 37 -4.62 3.34 11.97
CA TRP A 37 -4.84 4.59 11.25
C TRP A 37 -4.49 5.86 12.04
N GLU A 38 -4.07 5.74 13.31
CA GLU A 38 -3.90 6.90 14.19
C GLU A 38 -2.90 7.95 13.67
N GLN A 39 -1.86 7.54 12.95
CA GLN A 39 -0.88 8.45 12.32
C GLN A 39 -1.17 8.73 10.86
N HIS A 40 -2.15 8.07 10.28
CA HIS A 40 -2.52 8.22 8.89
C HIS A 40 -3.36 9.48 8.70
N PRO A 41 -3.23 10.20 7.53
CA PRO A 41 -4.10 11.35 7.23
C PRO A 41 -5.60 11.02 7.27
N GLU A 42 -5.98 9.80 6.88
CA GLU A 42 -7.34 9.29 6.97
C GLU A 42 -7.53 8.45 8.23
N SER A 43 -7.43 9.08 9.39
CA SER A 43 -7.41 8.42 10.70
C SER A 43 -8.71 7.69 11.09
N THR A 44 -9.79 7.94 10.38
CA THR A 44 -11.11 7.32 10.65
C THR A 44 -11.41 6.12 9.76
N ARG A 45 -10.44 5.63 9.00
CA ARG A 45 -10.63 4.53 8.04
C ARG A 45 -10.96 3.19 8.69
N TYR A 46 -10.87 3.08 10.01
CA TYR A 46 -11.37 1.93 10.77
C TYR A 46 -12.92 1.87 10.83
N LYS A 47 -13.60 2.96 10.48
CA LYS A 47 -15.06 3.00 10.42
C LYS A 47 -15.53 2.45 9.08
N LYS A 48 -16.60 1.64 9.12
CA LYS A 48 -17.07 0.91 7.94
C LYS A 48 -17.39 1.81 6.76
N GLU A 49 -18.08 2.93 7.01
CA GLU A 49 -18.48 3.88 5.95
C GLU A 49 -17.27 4.59 5.32
N VAL A 50 -16.21 4.84 6.08
CA VAL A 50 -14.97 5.43 5.57
C VAL A 50 -14.16 4.38 4.83
N PHE A 51 -14.07 3.17 5.38
CA PHE A 51 -13.39 2.07 4.74
C PHE A 51 -14.03 1.68 3.41
N GLN A 52 -15.36 1.80 3.29
CA GLN A 52 -16.08 1.53 2.04
C GLN A 52 -15.54 2.40 0.90
N ILE A 53 -15.26 3.68 1.16
CA ILE A 53 -14.69 4.61 0.17
C ILE A 53 -13.31 4.13 -0.27
N TYR A 54 -12.47 3.74 0.68
CA TYR A 54 -11.15 3.15 0.43
C TYR A 54 -11.27 1.90 -0.44
N PHE A 55 -12.17 1.00 -0.07
CA PHE A 55 -12.35 -0.28 -0.76
C PHE A 55 -12.88 -0.09 -2.19
N ASP A 56 -13.88 0.75 -2.38
CA ASP A 56 -14.42 1.04 -3.71
C ASP A 56 -13.35 1.63 -4.63
N SER A 57 -12.57 2.57 -4.12
CA SER A 57 -11.41 3.14 -4.83
C SER A 57 -10.38 2.06 -5.17
N ALA A 58 -10.14 1.13 -4.26
CA ALA A 58 -9.22 0.02 -4.49
C ALA A 58 -9.67 -0.88 -5.64
N ILE A 59 -10.95 -1.26 -5.65
CA ILE A 59 -11.52 -2.08 -6.73
C ILE A 59 -11.46 -1.34 -8.07
N GLU A 60 -11.86 -0.07 -8.09
CA GLU A 60 -11.84 0.75 -9.31
C GLU A 60 -10.43 0.94 -9.88
N SER A 61 -9.42 0.99 -9.02
CA SER A 61 -8.02 1.19 -9.43
C SER A 61 -7.48 0.09 -10.34
N LYS A 62 -8.02 -1.12 -10.25
CA LYS A 62 -7.51 -2.32 -10.92
C LYS A 62 -6.01 -2.56 -10.70
N GLY A 63 -5.52 -2.11 -9.54
CA GLY A 63 -4.13 -2.25 -9.13
C GLY A 63 -3.97 -2.73 -7.68
N ALA A 64 -5.08 -3.01 -6.99
CA ALA A 64 -5.07 -3.37 -5.57
C ALA A 64 -4.99 -4.88 -5.34
N PHE A 65 -4.32 -5.23 -4.25
CA PHE A 65 -4.12 -6.61 -3.81
C PHE A 65 -4.78 -6.87 -2.46
N ALA A 66 -5.29 -8.08 -2.29
CA ALA A 66 -5.47 -8.68 -0.98
C ALA A 66 -4.13 -9.29 -0.56
N VAL A 67 -3.66 -8.94 0.62
CA VAL A 67 -2.46 -9.54 1.23
C VAL A 67 -2.88 -10.65 2.14
N ILE A 68 -2.43 -11.87 1.85
CA ILE A 68 -2.83 -13.08 2.54
C ILE A 68 -1.66 -13.62 3.35
N ASP A 69 -1.89 -13.90 4.63
CA ASP A 69 -0.96 -14.67 5.45
C ASP A 69 -0.99 -16.14 4.99
N ARG A 70 0.11 -16.64 4.47
CA ARG A 70 0.16 -18.01 3.93
C ARG A 70 -0.03 -19.09 5.00
N LYS A 71 0.32 -18.78 6.24
CA LYS A 71 0.17 -19.74 7.35
C LYS A 71 -1.30 -19.95 7.72
N SER A 72 -2.08 -18.87 7.81
CA SER A 72 -3.49 -18.94 8.23
C SER A 72 -4.49 -18.92 7.08
N GLY A 73 -4.07 -18.47 5.90
CA GLY A 73 -4.95 -18.25 4.75
C GLY A 73 -5.82 -17.00 4.88
N LYS A 74 -5.63 -16.19 5.91
CA LYS A 74 -6.45 -14.99 6.17
C LYS A 74 -5.92 -13.78 5.40
N ILE A 75 -6.84 -12.91 4.99
CA ILE A 75 -6.50 -11.58 4.48
C ILE A 75 -6.08 -10.72 5.67
N ILE A 76 -4.86 -10.17 5.61
CA ILE A 76 -4.25 -9.39 6.69
C ILE A 76 -4.00 -7.94 6.33
N GLY A 77 -4.26 -7.54 5.10
CA GLY A 77 -4.04 -6.19 4.64
C GLY A 77 -4.24 -6.02 3.16
N SER A 78 -3.82 -4.86 2.67
CA SER A 78 -3.90 -4.50 1.25
C SER A 78 -2.74 -3.58 0.87
N SER A 79 -2.45 -3.55 -0.42
CA SER A 79 -1.54 -2.59 -1.04
C SER A 79 -1.94 -2.47 -2.50
N ARG A 80 -1.49 -1.43 -3.20
CA ARG A 80 -1.81 -1.28 -4.63
C ARG A 80 -0.70 -0.60 -5.41
N TYR A 81 -0.67 -0.91 -6.71
CA TYR A 81 0.00 -0.07 -7.71
C TYR A 81 -0.94 1.04 -8.15
N TRP A 82 -0.40 2.22 -8.31
CA TRP A 82 -1.17 3.40 -8.68
C TRP A 82 -0.35 4.32 -9.58
N ASN A 83 -1.03 5.18 -10.32
CA ASN A 83 -0.41 6.28 -11.05
C ASN A 83 0.79 5.85 -11.91
N LEU A 84 0.59 4.77 -12.69
CA LEU A 84 1.59 4.31 -13.64
C LEU A 84 1.85 5.40 -14.68
N LYS A 85 3.11 5.79 -14.81
CA LYS A 85 3.60 6.77 -15.79
C LYS A 85 4.61 6.11 -16.73
N PRO A 86 4.13 5.50 -17.83
CA PRO A 86 5.02 4.72 -18.70
C PRO A 86 6.17 5.54 -19.30
N LEU A 87 5.92 6.80 -19.66
CA LEU A 87 6.93 7.67 -20.26
C LEU A 87 8.03 8.06 -19.26
N GLU A 88 7.71 8.07 -17.98
CA GLU A 88 8.65 8.37 -16.89
C GLU A 88 9.25 7.09 -16.30
N SER A 89 8.83 5.93 -16.79
CA SER A 89 9.20 4.62 -16.25
C SER A 89 8.99 4.52 -14.74
N GLU A 90 7.81 4.96 -14.28
CA GLU A 90 7.49 5.14 -12.87
C GLU A 90 6.13 4.55 -12.50
N VAL A 91 6.03 3.97 -11.32
CA VAL A 91 4.76 3.56 -10.70
C VAL A 91 4.79 3.89 -9.21
N GLU A 92 3.64 4.19 -8.64
CA GLU A 92 3.47 4.37 -7.20
C GLU A 92 3.01 3.07 -6.55
N ILE A 93 3.55 2.75 -5.37
CA ILE A 93 3.02 1.75 -4.45
C ILE A 93 2.45 2.49 -3.24
N GLY A 94 1.19 2.23 -2.91
CA GLY A 94 0.56 2.93 -1.80
C GLY A 94 -0.72 2.26 -1.31
N TRP A 95 -1.47 3.01 -0.53
CA TRP A 95 -2.70 2.54 0.15
C TRP A 95 -2.47 1.26 0.94
N THR A 96 -1.27 1.12 1.50
CA THR A 96 -0.84 -0.07 2.21
C THR A 96 -1.27 -0.03 3.66
N PHE A 97 -1.86 -1.12 4.13
CA PHE A 97 -1.97 -1.39 5.56
C PHE A 97 -1.82 -2.87 5.84
N LEU A 98 -1.38 -3.19 7.03
CA LEU A 98 -1.37 -4.54 7.59
C LEU A 98 -2.02 -4.52 8.97
N GLN A 99 -2.70 -5.59 9.31
CA GLN A 99 -3.18 -5.84 10.67
C GLN A 99 -1.99 -5.76 11.65
N ARG A 100 -2.19 -5.14 12.82
CA ARG A 100 -1.09 -4.83 13.75
C ARG A 100 -0.29 -6.04 14.19
N ALA A 101 -0.90 -7.20 14.31
CA ALA A 101 -0.19 -8.43 14.67
C ALA A 101 0.97 -8.77 13.71
N TYR A 102 0.96 -8.21 12.50
CA TYR A 102 1.97 -8.45 11.46
C TYR A 102 2.94 -7.29 11.29
N TRP A 103 2.90 -6.29 12.18
CA TRP A 103 3.82 -5.16 12.12
C TRP A 103 5.22 -5.48 12.65
N GLY A 104 6.17 -4.60 12.28
CA GLY A 104 7.52 -4.58 12.84
C GLY A 104 8.40 -5.73 12.43
N GLY A 105 7.97 -6.52 11.46
CA GLY A 105 8.67 -7.73 11.08
C GLY A 105 8.81 -7.93 9.58
N GLU A 106 8.93 -9.18 9.22
CA GLU A 106 9.26 -9.63 7.88
C GLU A 106 8.09 -9.55 6.90
N TYR A 107 6.84 -9.48 7.40
CA TYR A 107 5.65 -9.47 6.54
C TYR A 107 5.60 -8.24 5.62
N ASN A 108 5.78 -7.04 6.18
CA ASN A 108 5.82 -5.84 5.36
C ASN A 108 7.00 -5.84 4.39
N ARG A 109 8.16 -6.30 4.85
CA ARG A 109 9.37 -6.38 4.01
C ARG A 109 9.13 -7.32 2.82
N GLU A 110 8.60 -8.51 3.06
CA GLU A 110 8.35 -9.47 1.99
C GLU A 110 7.29 -8.95 1.01
N MET A 111 6.17 -8.41 1.52
CA MET A 111 5.14 -7.81 0.68
C MET A 111 5.71 -6.74 -0.24
N LYS A 112 6.47 -5.80 0.31
CA LYS A 112 7.10 -4.72 -0.47
C LYS A 112 8.12 -5.26 -1.46
N GLN A 113 8.92 -6.23 -1.06
CA GLN A 113 9.93 -6.84 -1.95
C GLN A 113 9.28 -7.53 -3.15
N LEU A 114 8.21 -8.29 -2.93
CA LEU A 114 7.46 -8.91 -4.02
C LEU A 114 6.93 -7.87 -5.01
N MET A 115 6.38 -6.78 -4.49
CA MET A 115 5.86 -5.70 -5.34
C MET A 115 6.97 -4.95 -6.07
N LEU A 116 8.09 -4.68 -5.41
CA LEU A 116 9.25 -4.02 -6.03
C LEU A 116 9.86 -4.89 -7.13
N ASP A 117 10.09 -6.17 -6.85
CA ASP A 117 10.68 -7.09 -7.83
C ASP A 117 9.81 -7.18 -9.08
N HIS A 118 8.49 -7.28 -8.90
CA HIS A 118 7.57 -7.29 -10.02
C HIS A 118 7.59 -5.94 -10.79
N ALA A 119 7.50 -4.82 -10.07
CA ALA A 119 7.50 -3.50 -10.69
C ALA A 119 8.75 -3.26 -11.52
N PHE A 120 9.93 -3.64 -11.02
CA PHE A 120 11.21 -3.42 -11.70
C PHE A 120 11.42 -4.28 -12.94
N THR A 121 10.50 -5.20 -13.25
CA THR A 121 10.48 -5.84 -14.57
C THR A 121 9.90 -4.91 -15.66
N PHE A 122 9.20 -3.85 -15.27
CA PHE A 122 8.49 -2.95 -16.18
C PHE A 122 8.93 -1.49 -16.09
N VAL A 123 9.35 -1.03 -14.90
CA VAL A 123 9.70 0.37 -14.64
C VAL A 123 11.06 0.48 -13.97
N GLU A 124 11.66 1.66 -14.06
CA GLU A 124 12.95 1.96 -13.43
C GLU A 124 12.79 2.59 -12.05
N ARG A 125 11.59 3.07 -11.71
CA ARG A 125 11.37 3.88 -10.51
C ARG A 125 10.05 3.54 -9.84
N VAL A 126 10.10 3.35 -8.53
CA VAL A 126 8.90 3.16 -7.70
C VAL A 126 8.84 4.28 -6.68
N VAL A 127 7.66 4.90 -6.58
CA VAL A 127 7.40 6.04 -5.69
C VAL A 127 6.45 5.61 -4.59
N PHE A 128 6.70 6.10 -3.38
CA PHE A 128 5.83 5.94 -2.22
C PHE A 128 5.43 7.31 -1.71
N VAL A 129 4.16 7.50 -1.41
CA VAL A 129 3.62 8.76 -0.90
C VAL A 129 3.06 8.53 0.50
N VAL A 130 3.57 9.26 1.48
CA VAL A 130 3.25 9.08 2.89
C VAL A 130 2.89 10.43 3.50
N GLY A 131 1.87 10.46 4.37
CA GLY A 131 1.55 11.67 5.13
C GLY A 131 2.72 12.10 6.04
N GLU A 132 2.95 13.40 6.15
CA GLU A 132 4.09 13.93 6.92
C GLU A 132 4.07 13.53 8.41
N ASN A 133 2.89 13.30 8.97
CA ASN A 133 2.73 12.90 10.36
C ASN A 133 2.72 11.37 10.56
N ASN A 134 2.76 10.61 9.46
CA ASN A 134 2.80 9.16 9.52
C ASN A 134 4.25 8.67 9.63
N LEU A 135 4.84 8.89 10.79
CA LEU A 135 6.25 8.60 11.05
C LEU A 135 6.57 7.12 10.95
N ARG A 136 5.64 6.27 11.33
CA ARG A 136 5.78 4.82 11.22
C ARG A 136 5.94 4.37 9.77
N SER A 137 5.10 4.87 8.88
CA SER A 137 5.21 4.58 7.44
C SER A 137 6.49 5.14 6.84
N GLN A 138 6.92 6.33 7.24
CA GLN A 138 8.19 6.90 6.78
C GLN A 138 9.38 6.03 7.19
N LYS A 139 9.40 5.54 8.43
CA LYS A 139 10.44 4.60 8.90
C LYS A 139 10.41 3.29 8.11
N ALA A 140 9.22 2.77 7.82
CA ALA A 140 9.07 1.56 7.02
C ALA A 140 9.64 1.74 5.60
N MET A 141 9.43 2.91 4.98
CA MET A 141 10.01 3.24 3.67
C MET A 141 11.54 3.28 3.72
N GLN A 142 12.12 3.90 4.73
CA GLN A 142 13.57 3.95 4.91
C GLN A 142 14.17 2.55 5.09
N LYS A 143 13.51 1.68 5.84
CA LYS A 143 13.96 0.29 6.07
C LYS A 143 14.04 -0.55 4.80
N ILE A 144 13.22 -0.27 3.81
CA ILE A 144 13.25 -1.00 2.52
C ILE A 144 14.10 -0.30 1.45
N GLY A 145 14.84 0.75 1.82
CA GLY A 145 15.75 1.46 0.94
C GLY A 145 15.16 2.69 0.25
N GLY A 146 13.99 3.13 0.66
CA GLY A 146 13.36 4.35 0.15
C GLY A 146 14.15 5.59 0.53
N ARG A 147 14.39 6.46 -0.46
CA ARG A 147 15.08 7.73 -0.28
C ARG A 147 14.09 8.87 -0.37
N PHE A 148 14.20 9.86 0.51
CA PHE A 148 13.42 11.09 0.43
C PHE A 148 13.64 11.76 -0.93
N TRP A 149 12.52 12.17 -1.54
CA TRP A 149 12.55 12.87 -2.82
C TRP A 149 12.03 14.30 -2.68
N LYS A 150 10.78 14.48 -2.23
CA LYS A 150 10.15 15.80 -2.13
C LYS A 150 8.98 15.79 -1.14
N LYS A 151 8.50 16.99 -0.81
CA LYS A 151 7.22 17.21 -0.14
C LYS A 151 6.29 18.02 -1.04
N GLU A 152 5.02 17.70 -1.02
CA GLU A 152 3.97 18.46 -1.72
C GLU A 152 2.73 18.53 -0.84
N PRO A 153 1.90 19.61 -0.99
CA PRO A 153 0.63 19.67 -0.28
C PRO A 153 -0.24 18.45 -0.62
N ARG A 154 -0.87 17.87 0.40
CA ARG A 154 -1.83 16.79 0.20
C ARG A 154 -3.07 17.35 -0.51
N PRO A 155 -3.51 16.74 -1.63
CA PRO A 155 -4.70 17.20 -2.32
C PRO A 155 -5.96 16.98 -1.48
N GLY A 156 -6.94 17.84 -1.65
CA GLY A 156 -8.24 17.77 -0.99
C GLY A 156 -8.59 19.04 -0.22
N PRO A 157 -9.87 19.36 -0.12
CA PRO A 157 -10.31 20.56 0.59
C PRO A 157 -10.04 20.46 2.10
N GLY A 158 -9.48 21.53 2.69
CA GLY A 158 -9.22 21.62 4.13
C GLY A 158 -8.01 20.83 4.63
N SER A 159 -7.22 20.27 3.73
CA SER A 159 -6.00 19.58 4.14
C SER A 159 -4.87 20.56 4.37
N ASN A 160 -4.35 20.61 5.60
CA ASN A 160 -3.15 21.38 5.97
C ASN A 160 -1.91 20.49 6.02
N GLN A 161 -2.02 19.22 5.61
CA GLN A 161 -0.93 18.26 5.69
C GLN A 161 -0.16 18.21 4.38
N MET A 162 1.12 17.85 4.51
CA MET A 162 2.00 17.59 3.38
C MET A 162 2.10 16.08 3.12
N ASN A 163 2.29 15.73 1.87
CA ASN A 163 2.72 14.40 1.46
C ASN A 163 4.24 14.39 1.32
N VAL A 164 4.86 13.34 1.85
CA VAL A 164 6.29 13.07 1.73
C VAL A 164 6.47 11.96 0.70
N PHE A 165 7.31 12.23 -0.29
CA PHE A 165 7.60 11.29 -1.39
C PHE A 165 8.93 10.61 -1.15
N PHE A 166 8.91 9.28 -1.21
CA PHE A 166 10.11 8.44 -1.20
C PHE A 166 10.23 7.73 -2.54
N VAL A 167 11.44 7.44 -2.94
CA VAL A 167 11.72 6.77 -4.22
C VAL A 167 12.71 5.64 -4.03
N ILE A 168 12.46 4.54 -4.75
CA ILE A 168 13.41 3.45 -4.93
C ILE A 168 13.63 3.29 -6.42
N THR A 169 14.87 3.23 -6.84
CA THR A 169 15.26 2.99 -8.24
C THR A 169 15.83 1.58 -8.39
N ARG A 170 15.64 1.02 -9.59
CA ARG A 170 16.19 -0.27 -9.98
C ARG A 170 17.71 -0.27 -9.92
#